data_a61011058df6e356dab5f241f893c77e
#
_entry.id   a61011058df6e356dab5f241f893c77e
#
_cell.length_a   1.000
_cell.length_b   1.000
_cell.length_c   1.000
_cell.angle_alpha   90.00
_cell.angle_beta   90.00
_cell.angle_gamma   90.00
#
_symmetry.space_group_name_H-M   'P 1'
#
loop_
_entity.id
_entity.type
_entity.pdbx_description
1 polymer ?
#
loop_
_entity_poly.entity_id
_entity_poly.type
_entity_poly.pdbx_seq_one_letter_code
_entity_poly.pdbx_strand_id
1 'polypeptide(L)'
;MPDPPFLATNRRCFLIRSAGFAAGVGLLSAVPLRAIRATPQAMQEAIRKIVGEASLRQGRVRLDVPPLVENGNTVSLTVLVDSPMTEADHVQAIHIVNEKNPQPYIISATLGPRAGRASVSTRIKLADSQQVVALAEMSDGSFWSESADIIVTIAACVEDLH
;
A
#
# COMPACT_ATOMS: atom_id res chain seq x y z
N MET A 1 -61.41 -45.52 6.36
CA MET A 1 -60.48 -44.41 6.55
C MET A 1 -60.39 -43.69 5.19
N PRO A 2 -60.94 -42.50 5.02
CA PRO A 2 -60.86 -41.77 3.78
C PRO A 2 -59.60 -40.88 3.81
N ASP A 3 -58.86 -40.85 2.70
CA ASP A 3 -57.67 -40.05 2.46
C ASP A 3 -58.00 -38.53 2.43
N PRO A 4 -57.07 -37.67 2.93
CA PRO A 4 -57.30 -36.24 2.87
C PRO A 4 -57.11 -35.67 1.45
N PRO A 5 -57.87 -34.64 1.05
CA PRO A 5 -57.82 -34.09 -0.29
C PRO A 5 -56.53 -33.27 -0.51
N PHE A 6 -55.80 -33.58 -1.58
CA PHE A 6 -54.69 -32.79 -2.12
C PHE A 6 -55.18 -31.38 -2.48
N LEU A 7 -54.72 -30.38 -1.73
CA LEU A 7 -54.91 -28.97 -2.06
C LEU A 7 -54.07 -28.61 -3.27
N ALA A 8 -54.71 -28.56 -4.42
CA ALA A 8 -54.10 -28.04 -5.64
C ALA A 8 -53.80 -26.54 -5.48
N THR A 9 -52.55 -26.22 -5.24
CA THR A 9 -52.07 -24.84 -5.17
C THR A 9 -52.09 -24.23 -6.57
N ASN A 10 -53.12 -23.41 -6.84
CA ASN A 10 -53.33 -22.76 -8.13
C ASN A 10 -52.23 -21.72 -8.37
N ARG A 11 -51.53 -21.79 -9.52
CA ARG A 11 -50.44 -20.89 -9.94
C ARG A 11 -50.81 -19.40 -9.88
N ARG A 12 -52.08 -19.06 -9.91
CA ARG A 12 -52.61 -17.70 -9.78
C ARG A 12 -52.52 -17.14 -8.35
N CYS A 13 -52.62 -17.98 -7.31
CA CYS A 13 -52.46 -17.53 -5.91
C CYS A 13 -51.01 -17.26 -5.55
N PHE A 14 -50.03 -17.86 -6.21
CA PHE A 14 -48.64 -17.63 -5.98
C PHE A 14 -48.20 -16.23 -6.47
N LEU A 15 -48.74 -15.77 -7.61
CA LEU A 15 -48.41 -14.45 -8.18
C LEU A 15 -49.02 -13.27 -7.42
N ILE A 16 -50.11 -13.47 -6.69
CA ILE A 16 -50.74 -12.39 -5.89
C ILE A 16 -50.04 -12.21 -4.54
N ARG A 17 -49.40 -13.25 -4.00
CA ARG A 17 -48.63 -13.16 -2.73
C ARG A 17 -47.21 -12.60 -2.91
N SER A 18 -46.64 -12.63 -4.10
CA SER A 18 -45.34 -12.08 -4.41
C SER A 18 -45.34 -10.58 -4.71
N ALA A 19 -46.49 -9.96 -4.95
CA ALA A 19 -46.60 -8.53 -5.24
C ALA A 19 -46.48 -7.63 -3.97
N GLY A 20 -46.55 -8.20 -2.77
CA GLY A 20 -46.52 -7.45 -1.52
C GLY A 20 -45.10 -7.25 -0.93
N PHE A 21 -44.05 -7.88 -1.49
CA PHE A 21 -42.70 -7.83 -0.94
C PHE A 21 -41.71 -6.91 -1.69
N ALA A 22 -42.18 -6.28 -2.78
CA ALA A 22 -41.31 -5.45 -3.64
C ALA A 22 -41.18 -3.97 -3.23
N ALA A 23 -41.85 -3.55 -2.15
CA ALA A 23 -41.83 -2.13 -1.75
C ALA A 23 -40.83 -1.79 -0.62
N GLY A 24 -40.00 -2.73 -0.19
CA GLY A 24 -39.11 -2.55 0.98
C GLY A 24 -37.59 -2.55 0.72
N VAL A 25 -37.13 -2.72 -0.54
CA VAL A 25 -35.69 -2.87 -0.84
C VAL A 25 -35.16 -1.69 -1.69
N GLY A 26 -35.61 -0.50 -1.43
CA GLY A 26 -35.33 0.69 -2.22
C GLY A 26 -34.33 1.68 -1.64
N LEU A 27 -33.49 1.31 -0.64
CA LEU A 27 -32.46 2.21 -0.11
C LEU A 27 -31.17 1.42 0.25
N LEU A 28 -30.68 0.61 -0.68
CA LEU A 28 -29.25 0.31 -0.67
C LEU A 28 -28.56 1.56 -1.23
N SER A 29 -28.15 2.43 -0.32
CA SER A 29 -27.22 3.52 -0.60
C SER A 29 -26.03 2.92 -1.32
N ALA A 30 -25.88 3.18 -2.61
CA ALA A 30 -24.66 2.89 -3.36
C ALA A 30 -23.54 3.73 -2.68
N VAL A 31 -22.85 3.16 -1.70
CA VAL A 31 -21.61 3.71 -1.19
C VAL A 31 -20.65 3.64 -2.37
N PRO A 32 -20.21 4.77 -2.93
CA PRO A 32 -19.22 4.73 -3.99
C PRO A 32 -17.97 4.09 -3.39
N LEU A 33 -17.60 2.90 -3.86
CA LEU A 33 -16.30 2.30 -3.62
C LEU A 33 -15.28 3.26 -4.26
N ARG A 34 -14.78 4.21 -3.46
CA ARG A 34 -13.63 5.02 -3.86
C ARG A 34 -12.47 4.06 -3.94
N ALA A 35 -11.96 3.84 -5.14
CA ALA A 35 -10.66 3.21 -5.33
C ALA A 35 -9.65 3.96 -4.43
N ILE A 36 -9.10 3.27 -3.45
CA ILE A 36 -8.08 3.80 -2.55
C ILE A 36 -6.82 3.90 -3.41
N ARG A 37 -6.62 5.06 -4.03
CA ARG A 37 -5.33 5.40 -4.61
C ARG A 37 -4.50 6.04 -3.50
N ALA A 38 -3.25 5.63 -3.36
CA ALA A 38 -2.32 6.39 -2.57
C ALA A 38 -2.27 7.81 -3.14
N THR A 39 -2.23 8.77 -2.27
CA THR A 39 -2.15 10.19 -2.57
C THR A 39 -0.93 10.74 -1.85
N PRO A 40 -0.43 11.93 -2.21
CA PRO A 40 0.63 12.59 -1.43
C PRO A 40 0.32 12.62 0.07
N GLN A 41 -0.96 12.78 0.43
CA GLN A 41 -1.42 12.74 1.83
C GLN A 41 -1.26 11.36 2.46
N ALA A 42 -1.61 10.27 1.73
CA ALA A 42 -1.46 8.91 2.22
C ALA A 42 0.01 8.54 2.44
N MET A 43 0.91 8.97 1.56
CA MET A 43 2.36 8.83 1.75
C MET A 43 2.85 9.58 2.99
N GLN A 44 2.41 10.82 3.19
CA GLN A 44 2.77 11.62 4.36
C GLN A 44 2.23 11.01 5.66
N GLU A 45 1.04 10.43 5.64
CA GLU A 45 0.51 9.67 6.77
C GLU A 45 1.30 8.41 7.05
N ALA A 46 1.74 7.70 6.02
CA ALA A 46 2.62 6.53 6.15
C ALA A 46 3.96 6.91 6.78
N ILE A 47 4.58 7.99 6.32
CA ILE A 47 5.82 8.53 6.90
C ILE A 47 5.60 8.88 8.39
N ARG A 48 4.54 9.61 8.72
CA ARG A 48 4.23 9.96 10.12
C ARG A 48 4.01 8.74 11.01
N LYS A 49 3.39 7.68 10.50
CA LYS A 49 3.22 6.42 11.24
C LYS A 49 4.53 5.71 11.52
N ILE A 50 5.51 5.80 10.61
CA ILE A 50 6.85 5.23 10.78
C ILE A 50 7.67 6.07 11.76
N VAL A 51 7.72 7.39 11.53
CA VAL A 51 8.63 8.31 12.23
C VAL A 51 8.07 8.73 13.59
N GLY A 52 6.74 8.72 13.77
CA GLY A 52 6.08 9.22 14.99
C GLY A 52 6.33 10.71 15.17
N GLU A 53 6.76 11.08 16.38
CA GLU A 53 7.07 12.46 16.77
C GLU A 53 8.55 12.85 16.48
N ALA A 54 9.38 11.90 15.97
CA ALA A 54 10.78 12.17 15.71
C ALA A 54 10.97 13.10 14.50
N SER A 55 12.05 13.87 14.54
CA SER A 55 12.42 14.73 13.40
C SER A 55 13.07 13.93 12.29
N LEU A 56 12.60 14.12 11.07
CA LEU A 56 13.16 13.49 9.88
C LEU A 56 14.36 14.32 9.38
N ARG A 57 15.52 13.70 9.25
CA ARG A 57 16.79 14.33 8.85
C ARG A 57 17.21 13.84 7.45
N GLN A 58 18.10 14.58 6.81
CA GLN A 58 18.71 14.22 5.52
C GLN A 58 20.21 14.00 5.69
N GLY A 59 20.82 13.22 4.76
CA GLY A 59 22.27 13.12 4.61
C GLY A 59 22.90 11.75 4.84
N ARG A 60 22.29 10.82 5.61
CA ARG A 60 22.82 9.46 5.80
C ARG A 60 22.26 8.42 4.83
N VAL A 61 21.08 8.69 4.26
CA VAL A 61 20.42 7.79 3.32
C VAL A 61 20.81 8.17 1.89
N ARG A 62 21.10 7.17 1.07
CA ARG A 62 21.27 7.30 -0.38
C ARG A 62 20.28 6.38 -1.06
N LEU A 63 19.45 6.96 -1.89
CA LEU A 63 18.46 6.25 -2.71
C LEU A 63 18.96 6.23 -4.16
N ASP A 64 19.38 5.06 -4.62
CA ASP A 64 19.82 4.83 -6.00
C ASP A 64 18.68 4.20 -6.78
N VAL A 65 18.10 4.99 -7.68
CA VAL A 65 17.01 4.60 -8.57
C VAL A 65 17.10 5.42 -9.86
N PRO A 66 16.84 4.82 -11.04
CA PRO A 66 16.83 5.56 -12.29
C PRO A 66 15.76 6.67 -12.29
N PRO A 67 16.11 7.93 -12.62
CA PRO A 67 15.14 9.03 -12.66
C PRO A 67 14.12 8.90 -13.80
N LEU A 68 14.43 8.10 -14.83
CA LEU A 68 13.56 7.78 -15.96
C LEU A 68 13.51 6.26 -16.12
N VAL A 69 12.29 5.72 -16.15
CA VAL A 69 12.02 4.29 -16.25
C VAL A 69 11.04 4.04 -17.40
N GLU A 70 11.43 3.20 -18.34
CA GLU A 70 10.56 2.84 -19.48
C GLU A 70 9.43 1.90 -19.07
N ASN A 71 9.67 1.01 -18.11
CA ASN A 71 8.69 0.01 -17.66
C ASN A 71 8.57 0.00 -16.14
N GLY A 72 7.44 0.52 -15.63
CA GLY A 72 7.12 0.58 -14.20
C GLY A 72 6.93 -0.78 -13.52
N ASN A 73 6.78 -1.89 -14.27
CA ASN A 73 6.60 -3.22 -13.66
C ASN A 73 7.84 -3.76 -12.96
N THR A 74 9.03 -3.27 -13.34
CA THR A 74 10.29 -3.76 -12.78
C THR A 74 11.29 -2.62 -12.71
N VAL A 75 11.29 -1.91 -11.60
CA VAL A 75 12.20 -0.78 -11.34
C VAL A 75 13.21 -1.22 -10.29
N SER A 76 14.48 -1.25 -10.66
CA SER A 76 15.57 -1.54 -9.72
C SER A 76 15.77 -0.36 -8.79
N LEU A 77 15.88 -0.64 -7.51
CA LEU A 77 16.08 0.35 -6.46
C LEU A 77 17.07 -0.18 -5.43
N THR A 78 18.01 0.66 -5.01
CA THR A 78 18.93 0.35 -3.93
C THR A 78 18.93 1.49 -2.92
N VAL A 79 18.77 1.14 -1.66
CA VAL A 79 18.93 2.04 -0.53
C VAL A 79 20.23 1.68 0.20
N LEU A 80 21.06 2.68 0.42
CA LEU A 80 22.28 2.59 1.22
C LEU A 80 22.16 3.58 2.37
N VAL A 81 22.55 3.15 3.57
CA VAL A 81 22.58 4.05 4.73
C VAL A 81 24.01 4.09 5.29
N ASP A 82 24.50 5.29 5.48
CA ASP A 82 25.81 5.51 6.10
C ASP A 82 25.74 5.25 7.61
N SER A 83 26.25 4.07 7.99
CA SER A 83 26.27 3.60 9.38
C SER A 83 27.43 2.64 9.58
N PRO A 84 28.14 2.72 10.72
CA PRO A 84 29.21 1.78 11.05
C PRO A 84 28.70 0.38 11.38
N MET A 85 27.39 0.19 11.53
CA MET A 85 26.73 -1.08 11.85
C MET A 85 27.36 -1.76 13.09
N THR A 86 27.56 -0.98 14.14
CA THR A 86 28.01 -1.46 15.46
C THR A 86 26.81 -1.65 16.38
N GLU A 87 27.00 -2.28 17.53
CA GLU A 87 25.93 -2.42 18.52
C GLU A 87 25.43 -1.06 19.04
N ALA A 88 26.31 -0.06 19.11
CA ALA A 88 25.97 1.29 19.58
C ALA A 88 25.35 2.19 18.49
N ASP A 89 25.79 2.04 17.22
CA ASP A 89 25.29 2.85 16.10
C ASP A 89 25.03 1.93 14.90
N HIS A 90 23.77 1.59 14.66
CA HIS A 90 23.34 0.78 13.54
C HIS A 90 21.97 1.19 13.03
N VAL A 91 21.65 0.77 11.82
CA VAL A 91 20.33 0.89 11.24
C VAL A 91 19.46 -0.26 11.76
N GLN A 92 18.32 0.07 12.36
CA GLN A 92 17.34 -0.91 12.83
C GLN A 92 16.37 -1.30 11.74
N ALA A 93 15.93 -0.34 10.91
CA ALA A 93 15.03 -0.60 9.82
C ALA A 93 15.23 0.36 8.65
N ILE A 94 14.93 -0.13 7.45
CA ILE A 94 14.82 0.67 6.23
C ILE A 94 13.40 0.50 5.71
N HIS A 95 12.70 1.61 5.51
CA HIS A 95 11.37 1.65 4.94
C HIS A 95 11.38 2.38 3.61
N ILE A 96 10.61 1.90 2.65
CA ILE A 96 10.43 2.55 1.35
C ILE A 96 8.94 2.79 1.17
N VAL A 97 8.59 4.03 0.89
CA VAL A 97 7.21 4.47 0.65
C VAL A 97 7.10 5.18 -0.70
N ASN A 98 5.90 5.23 -1.24
CA ASN A 98 5.62 5.84 -2.53
C ASN A 98 4.32 6.66 -2.51
N GLU A 99 4.13 7.48 -3.54
CA GLU A 99 3.06 8.46 -3.61
C GLU A 99 1.79 7.94 -4.30
N LYS A 100 1.91 7.12 -5.35
CA LYS A 100 0.78 6.84 -6.27
C LYS A 100 0.38 5.38 -6.41
N ASN A 101 1.13 4.44 -5.87
CA ASN A 101 0.67 3.04 -5.86
C ASN A 101 -0.56 2.91 -4.95
N PRO A 102 -1.39 1.88 -5.11
CA PRO A 102 -2.55 1.63 -4.24
C PRO A 102 -2.19 1.56 -2.76
N GLN A 103 -1.00 1.03 -2.45
CA GLN A 103 -0.43 0.99 -1.11
C GLN A 103 0.78 1.92 -1.03
N PRO A 104 0.86 2.84 -0.04
CA PRO A 104 2.00 3.71 0.13
C PRO A 104 3.26 2.99 0.61
N TYR A 105 3.11 1.86 1.31
CA TYR A 105 4.24 1.06 1.79
C TYR A 105 4.73 0.11 0.70
N ILE A 106 6.01 0.21 0.31
CA ILE A 106 6.63 -0.73 -0.62
C ILE A 106 7.30 -1.87 0.14
N ILE A 107 8.19 -1.53 1.07
CA ILE A 107 8.98 -2.50 1.84
C ILE A 107 9.35 -1.93 3.21
N SER A 108 9.50 -2.81 4.18
CA SER A 108 10.13 -2.55 5.47
C SER A 108 11.11 -3.68 5.75
N ALA A 109 12.38 -3.36 5.82
CA ALA A 109 13.46 -4.31 6.08
C ALA A 109 14.07 -4.02 7.45
N THR A 110 13.98 -4.99 8.37
CA THR A 110 14.64 -4.89 9.69
C THR A 110 16.07 -5.38 9.57
N LEU A 111 16.98 -4.61 10.11
CA LEU A 111 18.41 -4.89 10.14
C LEU A 111 18.90 -4.98 11.59
N GLY A 112 20.10 -5.46 11.77
CA GLY A 112 20.76 -5.48 13.06
C GLY A 112 22.25 -5.24 12.91
N PRO A 113 23.00 -5.03 14.01
CA PRO A 113 24.41 -4.67 13.95
C PRO A 113 25.28 -5.73 13.24
N ARG A 114 24.80 -6.98 13.18
CA ARG A 114 25.50 -8.08 12.48
C ARG A 114 25.25 -8.13 10.98
N ALA A 115 24.44 -7.23 10.41
CA ALA A 115 24.20 -7.18 8.96
C ALA A 115 25.44 -6.73 8.17
N GLY A 116 26.43 -6.16 8.81
CA GLY A 116 27.69 -5.71 8.21
C GLY A 116 27.57 -4.45 7.37
N ARG A 117 26.47 -4.28 6.64
CA ARG A 117 26.17 -3.10 5.83
C ARG A 117 24.67 -2.81 5.87
N ALA A 118 24.31 -1.56 6.03
CA ALA A 118 22.92 -1.10 5.92
C ALA A 118 22.57 -0.84 4.46
N SER A 119 22.14 -1.89 3.76
CA SER A 119 21.77 -1.80 2.34
C SER A 119 20.60 -2.73 2.02
N VAL A 120 19.66 -2.21 1.22
CA VAL A 120 18.55 -2.98 0.66
C VAL A 120 18.51 -2.74 -0.84
N SER A 121 18.65 -3.82 -1.62
CA SER A 121 18.48 -3.79 -3.07
C SER A 121 17.30 -4.66 -3.47
N THR A 122 16.40 -4.09 -4.25
CA THR A 122 15.16 -4.78 -4.64
C THR A 122 14.64 -4.28 -5.99
N ARG A 123 13.58 -4.90 -6.47
CA ARG A 123 12.79 -4.40 -7.60
C ARG A 123 11.39 -4.06 -7.12
N ILE A 124 10.91 -2.91 -7.54
CA ILE A 124 9.60 -2.38 -7.16
C ILE A 124 8.72 -2.20 -8.40
N LYS A 125 7.41 -2.07 -8.17
CA LYS A 125 6.46 -1.67 -9.20
C LYS A 125 6.04 -0.22 -8.97
N LEU A 126 5.94 0.56 -10.04
CA LEU A 126 5.48 1.94 -10.01
C LEU A 126 4.27 2.11 -10.93
N ALA A 127 3.13 2.47 -10.35
CA ALA A 127 1.87 2.64 -11.06
C ALA A 127 1.85 3.86 -12.00
N ASP A 128 2.71 4.83 -11.75
CA ASP A 128 2.80 6.09 -12.51
C ASP A 128 4.12 6.80 -12.15
N SER A 129 4.43 7.89 -12.85
CA SER A 129 5.47 8.83 -12.43
C SER A 129 5.15 9.38 -11.05
N GLN A 130 6.07 9.24 -10.11
CA GLN A 130 5.81 9.51 -8.70
C GLN A 130 7.09 9.73 -7.90
N GLN A 131 6.92 10.25 -6.70
CA GLN A 131 7.98 10.30 -5.70
C GLN A 131 8.06 8.99 -4.92
N VAL A 132 9.29 8.56 -4.66
CA VAL A 132 9.64 7.45 -3.75
C VAL A 132 10.53 8.01 -2.66
N VAL A 133 10.25 7.62 -1.41
CA VAL A 133 11.00 8.05 -0.24
C VAL A 133 11.55 6.84 0.48
N ALA A 134 12.86 6.85 0.75
CA ALA A 134 13.52 5.89 1.61
C ALA A 134 13.71 6.51 3.01
N LEU A 135 13.39 5.76 4.05
CA LEU A 135 13.52 6.14 5.45
C LEU A 135 14.42 5.13 6.15
N ALA A 136 15.34 5.60 6.97
CA ALA A 136 16.16 4.76 7.82
C ALA A 136 15.92 5.10 9.29
N GLU A 137 15.59 4.09 10.08
CA GLU A 137 15.50 4.14 11.53
C GLU A 137 16.83 3.69 12.13
N MET A 138 17.42 4.53 12.97
CA MET A 138 18.68 4.25 13.64
C MET A 138 18.46 3.71 15.04
N SER A 139 19.48 3.05 15.58
CA SER A 139 19.48 2.50 16.95
C SER A 139 19.31 3.54 18.06
N ASP A 140 19.61 4.80 17.78
CA ASP A 140 19.39 5.93 18.69
C ASP A 140 17.98 6.53 18.60
N GLY A 141 17.08 5.96 17.79
CA GLY A 141 15.74 6.45 17.54
C GLY A 141 15.67 7.64 16.58
N SER A 142 16.79 8.05 15.96
CA SER A 142 16.76 9.07 14.92
C SER A 142 16.32 8.51 13.57
N PHE A 143 15.66 9.35 12.76
CA PHE A 143 15.20 9.01 11.42
C PHE A 143 15.89 9.86 10.35
N TRP A 144 16.29 9.19 9.28
CA TRP A 144 16.95 9.80 8.13
C TRP A 144 16.22 9.44 6.86
N SER A 145 16.21 10.33 5.88
CA SER A 145 15.48 10.10 4.61
C SER A 145 16.22 10.65 3.41
N GLU A 146 15.86 10.06 2.27
CA GLU A 146 16.16 10.52 0.92
C GLU A 146 14.94 10.31 0.05
N SER A 147 14.70 11.20 -0.91
CA SER A 147 13.58 11.10 -1.85
C SER A 147 14.07 11.22 -3.29
N ALA A 148 13.38 10.53 -4.21
CA ALA A 148 13.63 10.62 -5.63
C ALA A 148 12.31 10.75 -6.39
N ASP A 149 12.26 11.65 -7.37
CA ASP A 149 11.19 11.75 -8.34
C ASP A 149 11.51 10.88 -9.54
N ILE A 150 10.60 9.98 -9.89
CA ILE A 150 10.78 8.98 -10.95
C ILE A 150 9.74 9.20 -12.03
N ILE A 151 10.22 9.35 -13.27
CA ILE A 151 9.37 9.44 -14.46
C ILE A 151 9.21 8.03 -15.03
N VAL A 152 7.98 7.57 -15.17
CA VAL A 152 7.62 6.26 -15.72
C VAL A 152 6.88 6.44 -17.02
N THR A 153 7.42 5.86 -18.11
CA THR A 153 6.83 5.97 -19.46
C THR A 153 5.68 4.98 -19.64
N ILE A 154 5.84 3.73 -19.20
CA ILE A 154 4.82 2.69 -19.21
C ILE A 154 4.55 2.29 -17.77
N ALA A 155 3.36 2.63 -17.29
CA ALA A 155 2.91 2.33 -15.92
C ALA A 155 2.88 0.83 -15.64
N ALA A 156 3.13 0.45 -14.39
CA ALA A 156 2.93 -0.93 -13.95
C ALA A 156 1.43 -1.26 -13.88
N CYS A 157 1.08 -2.50 -14.24
CA CYS A 157 -0.20 -3.07 -13.87
C CYS A 157 -0.16 -3.37 -12.37
N VAL A 158 -0.81 -2.55 -11.57
CA VAL A 158 -1.00 -2.80 -10.13
C VAL A 158 -2.41 -3.34 -9.93
N GLU A 159 -2.49 -4.54 -9.37
CA GLU A 159 -3.75 -5.12 -8.94
C GLU A 159 -4.16 -4.46 -7.62
N ASP A 160 -5.39 -3.96 -7.55
CA ASP A 160 -5.98 -3.54 -6.29
C ASP A 160 -6.21 -4.81 -5.44
N LEU A 161 -5.52 -4.93 -4.33
CA LEU A 161 -5.78 -5.99 -3.35
C LEU A 161 -7.14 -5.70 -2.70
N HIS A 162 -8.13 -6.50 -3.06
CA HIS A 162 -9.46 -6.51 -2.46
C HIS A 162 -9.47 -7.22 -1.12
#